data_c908a6e3fc5d1531a293f129a2e32731
#
_entry.id   c908a6e3fc5d1531a293f129a2e32731
#
_cell.length_a   1.000
_cell.length_b   1.000
_cell.length_c   1.000
_cell.angle_alpha   90.00
_cell.angle_beta   90.00
_cell.angle_gamma   90.00
#
_symmetry.space_group_name_H-M   'P 1'
#
loop_
_entity.id
_entity.type
_entity.pdbx_description
1 polymer ?
#
loop_
_entity_poly.entity_id
_entity_poly.type
_entity_poly.pdbx_seq_one_letter_code
_entity_poly.pdbx_strand_id
1 'polypeptide(L)'
;MKAVVMAGGEGTRLRPLTSNQPKPMVPVVGKPCMEHIVELLRAHEFEDVVATLAFMPQAIRSYFGSGESQGVRMSYSVEESPAGTAGSVKLAEDALDEPFLVISGDALCDIDLSALVRFHEEKKAAVTIALKSVENPLEFGIVVTDEDGRIERFLEKPSWSQVFTDTINTGIYVVEPAVLDHVPTDRPYDFSKELFPLLLEMGRPLYGYVADGYWQDIGNLEQFRQANFDALEERVALNVPGIRLRGNVWLGEGVELDDLESIEGPAFLGNYCRIAAHARVGAYSVLANNVTLREHASTTRSVIDSATYIGRSAVIEGSVVGKSCDIRAHARLHEGVAVGDQSAIGAQSVVMPGVRIYPFKEVESGAQVDRNLIWESRFSSTIFGRDGVSGLINVDLTPEAALRFGLALGTELE
;
A
#
# COMPACT_ATOMS: atom_id res chain seq x y z
N MET A 1 -1.67 -24.86 13.55
CA MET A 1 -0.73 -23.71 13.70
C MET A 1 -1.48 -22.42 13.45
N LYS A 2 -1.32 -21.41 14.30
CA LYS A 2 -1.93 -20.08 14.15
C LYS A 2 -1.05 -19.17 13.31
N ALA A 3 -1.65 -18.13 12.71
CA ALA A 3 -0.91 -17.08 12.02
C ALA A 3 -1.16 -15.70 12.66
N VAL A 4 -0.13 -14.89 12.78
CA VAL A 4 -0.21 -13.50 13.22
C VAL A 4 0.05 -12.59 12.03
N VAL A 5 -0.91 -11.73 11.69
CA VAL A 5 -0.75 -10.71 10.65
C VAL A 5 -0.44 -9.37 11.31
N MET A 6 0.77 -8.87 11.11
CA MET A 6 1.16 -7.54 11.61
C MET A 6 0.58 -6.44 10.73
N ALA A 7 -0.42 -5.72 11.24
CA ALA A 7 -1.20 -4.75 10.48
C ALA A 7 -1.29 -3.37 11.18
N GLY A 8 -0.32 -3.02 12.03
CA GLY A 8 -0.31 -1.77 12.79
C GLY A 8 0.28 -0.54 12.08
N GLY A 9 0.88 -0.69 10.91
CA GLY A 9 1.64 0.35 10.22
C GLY A 9 0.80 1.50 9.64
N GLU A 10 1.22 2.77 9.84
CA GLU A 10 0.57 3.97 9.26
C GLU A 10 0.78 4.12 7.75
N GLY A 11 1.88 3.60 7.20
CA GLY A 11 2.20 3.72 5.78
C GLY A 11 2.45 5.14 5.30
N THR A 12 3.16 5.97 6.05
CA THR A 12 3.37 7.41 5.75
C THR A 12 3.97 7.69 4.38
N ARG A 13 4.81 6.78 3.86
CA ARG A 13 5.42 6.88 2.52
C ARG A 13 4.42 6.71 1.37
N LEU A 14 3.29 6.03 1.64
CA LEU A 14 2.18 5.83 0.69
C LEU A 14 1.19 7.01 0.67
N ARG A 15 1.32 7.99 1.56
CA ARG A 15 0.43 9.16 1.51
C ARG A 15 0.50 9.82 0.14
N PRO A 16 -0.65 10.22 -0.42
CA PRO A 16 -1.95 10.48 0.22
C PRO A 16 -2.89 9.27 0.39
N LEU A 17 -2.60 8.07 -0.16
CA LEU A 17 -3.52 6.92 -0.11
C LEU A 17 -3.82 6.44 1.32
N THR A 18 -2.81 6.48 2.19
CA THR A 18 -2.92 6.03 3.58
C THR A 18 -3.29 7.14 4.56
N SER A 19 -3.78 8.28 4.07
CA SER A 19 -4.27 9.35 4.95
C SER A 19 -5.59 8.98 5.64
N ASN A 20 -6.43 8.18 4.99
CA ASN A 20 -7.78 7.81 5.45
C ASN A 20 -7.97 6.30 5.60
N GLN A 21 -6.93 5.50 5.42
CA GLN A 21 -6.98 4.04 5.57
C GLN A 21 -5.62 3.50 6.02
N PRO A 22 -5.58 2.39 6.78
CA PRO A 22 -4.33 1.76 7.18
C PRO A 22 -3.64 1.09 5.97
N LYS A 23 -2.30 1.02 6.00
CA LYS A 23 -1.48 0.46 4.90
C LYS A 23 -1.96 -0.92 4.42
N PRO A 24 -2.31 -1.89 5.29
CA PRO A 24 -2.80 -3.21 4.85
C PRO A 24 -4.10 -3.19 4.03
N MET A 25 -4.85 -2.09 4.10
CA MET A 25 -6.11 -1.91 3.36
C MET A 25 -5.96 -1.24 1.99
N VAL A 26 -4.74 -0.89 1.59
CA VAL A 26 -4.49 -0.33 0.25
C VAL A 26 -4.76 -1.42 -0.80
N PRO A 27 -5.62 -1.14 -1.82
CA PRO A 27 -6.11 -2.18 -2.70
C PRO A 27 -5.09 -2.55 -3.81
N VAL A 28 -4.85 -3.84 -4.00
CA VAL A 28 -4.15 -4.41 -5.15
C VAL A 28 -5.17 -5.17 -6.00
N VAL A 29 -5.30 -4.81 -7.27
CA VAL A 29 -6.30 -5.37 -8.22
C VAL A 29 -7.68 -5.59 -7.60
N GLY A 30 -8.17 -4.53 -6.92
CA GLY A 30 -9.54 -4.47 -6.39
C GLY A 30 -9.77 -5.08 -5.01
N LYS A 31 -8.76 -5.69 -4.36
CA LYS A 31 -8.83 -6.22 -3.00
C LYS A 31 -7.78 -5.59 -2.09
N PRO A 32 -8.03 -5.38 -0.79
CA PRO A 32 -6.99 -4.99 0.16
C PRO A 32 -5.77 -5.91 0.13
N CYS A 33 -4.56 -5.36 0.28
CA CYS A 33 -3.33 -6.17 0.34
C CYS A 33 -3.44 -7.28 1.40
N MET A 34 -3.96 -6.95 2.59
CA MET A 34 -4.16 -7.92 3.67
C MET A 34 -5.12 -9.06 3.30
N GLU A 35 -6.09 -8.83 2.40
CA GLU A 35 -7.00 -9.91 1.97
C GLU A 35 -6.25 -10.97 1.14
N HIS A 36 -5.34 -10.56 0.25
CA HIS A 36 -4.49 -11.50 -0.47
C HIS A 36 -3.63 -12.33 0.48
N ILE A 37 -3.14 -11.72 1.57
CA ILE A 37 -2.37 -12.42 2.61
C ILE A 37 -3.26 -13.44 3.35
N VAL A 38 -4.48 -13.06 3.71
CA VAL A 38 -5.43 -13.97 4.37
C VAL A 38 -5.82 -15.13 3.44
N GLU A 39 -6.00 -14.86 2.13
CA GLU A 39 -6.21 -15.91 1.13
C GLU A 39 -5.01 -16.86 1.01
N LEU A 40 -3.78 -16.35 1.05
CA LEU A 40 -2.55 -17.14 1.09
C LEU A 40 -2.48 -18.01 2.36
N LEU A 41 -2.74 -17.44 3.52
CA LEU A 41 -2.78 -18.16 4.80
C LEU A 41 -3.78 -19.31 4.74
N ARG A 42 -4.99 -19.05 4.26
CA ARG A 42 -6.02 -20.09 4.10
C ARG A 42 -5.58 -21.20 3.14
N ALA A 43 -4.93 -20.84 2.02
CA ALA A 43 -4.45 -21.82 1.03
C ALA A 43 -3.40 -22.76 1.63
N HIS A 44 -2.67 -22.33 2.68
CA HIS A 44 -1.70 -23.12 3.43
C HIS A 44 -2.25 -23.61 4.79
N GLU A 45 -3.60 -23.71 4.92
CA GLU A 45 -4.28 -24.33 6.09
C GLU A 45 -4.11 -23.55 7.42
N PHE A 46 -3.75 -22.26 7.37
CA PHE A 46 -3.80 -21.38 8.55
C PHE A 46 -5.21 -20.83 8.71
N GLU A 47 -6.04 -21.49 9.50
CA GLU A 47 -7.43 -21.11 9.71
C GLU A 47 -7.62 -20.11 10.86
N ASP A 48 -6.74 -20.12 11.86
CA ASP A 48 -6.77 -19.20 13.01
C ASP A 48 -5.79 -18.04 12.77
N VAL A 49 -6.32 -16.84 12.60
CA VAL A 49 -5.54 -15.64 12.28
C VAL A 49 -5.73 -14.59 13.36
N VAL A 50 -4.62 -14.12 13.94
CA VAL A 50 -4.58 -13.00 14.88
C VAL A 50 -4.04 -11.78 14.14
N ALA A 51 -4.82 -10.71 14.00
CA ALA A 51 -4.31 -9.46 13.45
C ALA A 51 -3.90 -8.49 14.54
N THR A 52 -2.64 -8.04 14.53
CA THR A 52 -2.17 -6.99 15.44
C THR A 52 -2.37 -5.63 14.79
N LEU A 53 -3.08 -4.73 15.47
CA LEU A 53 -3.60 -3.48 14.93
C LEU A 53 -3.15 -2.29 15.79
N ALA A 54 -2.78 -1.18 15.15
CA ALA A 54 -2.53 0.10 15.82
C ALA A 54 -3.26 1.25 15.09
N PHE A 55 -2.85 1.59 13.87
CA PHE A 55 -3.42 2.68 13.10
C PHE A 55 -4.78 2.31 12.50
N MET A 56 -5.81 3.10 12.79
CA MET A 56 -7.19 2.95 12.27
C MET A 56 -7.75 1.50 12.38
N PRO A 57 -7.71 0.86 13.55
CA PRO A 57 -8.04 -0.57 13.71
C PRO A 57 -9.46 -0.92 13.28
N GLN A 58 -10.39 0.03 13.36
CA GLN A 58 -11.79 -0.19 12.98
C GLN A 58 -11.97 -0.45 11.48
N ALA A 59 -11.11 0.12 10.62
CA ALA A 59 -11.17 -0.12 9.18
C ALA A 59 -10.93 -1.62 8.86
N ILE A 60 -9.92 -2.22 9.48
CA ILE A 60 -9.60 -3.65 9.31
C ILE A 60 -10.68 -4.52 9.95
N ARG A 61 -11.07 -4.22 11.20
CA ARG A 61 -12.11 -4.99 11.90
C ARG A 61 -13.46 -4.97 11.20
N SER A 62 -13.86 -3.84 10.62
CA SER A 62 -15.11 -3.72 9.88
C SER A 62 -15.09 -4.49 8.57
N TYR A 63 -13.93 -4.58 7.92
CA TYR A 63 -13.77 -5.29 6.66
C TYR A 63 -13.78 -6.82 6.84
N PHE A 64 -12.94 -7.34 7.75
CA PHE A 64 -12.76 -8.77 7.94
C PHE A 64 -13.75 -9.41 8.92
N GLY A 65 -14.34 -8.63 9.84
CA GLY A 65 -15.28 -9.15 10.84
C GLY A 65 -14.71 -10.31 11.63
N SER A 66 -15.41 -11.47 11.61
CA SER A 66 -14.94 -12.74 12.20
C SER A 66 -14.01 -13.54 11.26
N GLY A 67 -13.79 -13.09 10.03
CA GLY A 67 -13.02 -13.80 9.00
C GLY A 67 -13.80 -14.88 8.24
N GLU A 68 -15.07 -15.09 8.57
CA GLU A 68 -15.89 -16.16 7.99
C GLU A 68 -16.01 -16.03 6.46
N SER A 69 -16.15 -14.81 5.93
CA SER A 69 -16.21 -14.54 4.48
C SER A 69 -14.92 -14.88 3.75
N GLN A 70 -13.77 -14.85 4.43
CA GLN A 70 -12.47 -15.26 3.90
C GLN A 70 -12.14 -16.73 4.20
N GLY A 71 -13.00 -17.43 4.95
CA GLY A 71 -12.83 -18.84 5.33
C GLY A 71 -11.77 -19.06 6.40
N VAL A 72 -11.58 -18.09 7.29
CA VAL A 72 -10.68 -18.14 8.45
C VAL A 72 -11.41 -17.69 9.71
N ARG A 73 -10.80 -17.88 10.87
CA ARG A 73 -11.23 -17.33 12.17
C ARG A 73 -10.32 -16.17 12.55
N MET A 74 -10.83 -14.95 12.43
CA MET A 74 -10.07 -13.72 12.74
C MET A 74 -10.26 -13.32 14.20
N SER A 75 -9.15 -13.06 14.89
CA SER A 75 -9.11 -12.37 16.17
C SER A 75 -8.20 -11.15 16.08
N TYR A 76 -8.34 -10.20 17.02
CA TYR A 76 -7.68 -8.91 16.93
C TYR A 76 -7.03 -8.52 18.24
N SER A 77 -5.73 -8.21 18.19
CA SER A 77 -4.98 -7.58 19.29
C SER A 77 -4.74 -6.11 18.91
N VAL A 78 -5.24 -5.17 19.70
CA VAL A 78 -5.14 -3.73 19.41
C VAL A 78 -4.14 -3.10 20.37
N GLU A 79 -3.14 -2.42 19.80
CA GLU A 79 -2.14 -1.67 20.54
C GLU A 79 -2.73 -0.35 21.05
N GLU A 80 -2.56 -0.03 22.32
CA GLU A 80 -2.91 1.30 22.87
C GLU A 80 -1.84 2.35 22.54
N SER A 81 -0.61 1.90 22.38
CA SER A 81 0.54 2.71 21.94
C SER A 81 1.46 1.85 21.07
N PRO A 82 2.23 2.44 20.14
CA PRO A 82 3.11 1.67 19.25
C PRO A 82 4.06 0.76 20.04
N ALA A 83 3.88 -0.55 19.91
CA ALA A 83 4.65 -1.56 20.64
C ALA A 83 5.89 -2.08 19.85
N GLY A 84 6.03 -1.70 18.58
CA GLY A 84 7.02 -2.29 17.67
C GLY A 84 6.57 -3.64 17.14
N THR A 85 7.29 -4.22 16.19
CA THR A 85 6.86 -5.43 15.49
C THR A 85 6.80 -6.66 16.40
N ALA A 86 7.82 -6.90 17.23
CA ALA A 86 7.81 -8.00 18.19
C ALA A 86 6.91 -7.72 19.40
N GLY A 87 6.86 -6.48 19.86
CA GLY A 87 5.98 -6.06 20.94
C GLY A 87 4.50 -6.22 20.60
N SER A 88 4.11 -5.93 19.35
CA SER A 88 2.72 -6.15 18.89
C SER A 88 2.31 -7.62 18.93
N VAL A 89 3.22 -8.51 18.56
CA VAL A 89 3.00 -9.97 18.63
C VAL A 89 2.97 -10.44 20.10
N LYS A 90 3.85 -9.89 20.96
CA LYS A 90 3.85 -10.16 22.41
C LYS A 90 2.51 -9.84 23.07
N LEU A 91 1.82 -8.78 22.65
CA LEU A 91 0.49 -8.43 23.16
C LEU A 91 -0.59 -9.48 22.84
N ALA A 92 -0.32 -10.39 21.91
CA ALA A 92 -1.21 -11.48 21.53
C ALA A 92 -0.76 -12.85 22.10
N GLU A 93 0.24 -12.90 22.97
CA GLU A 93 0.88 -14.14 23.43
C GLU A 93 -0.07 -15.15 24.07
N ASP A 94 -1.11 -14.70 24.78
CA ASP A 94 -2.12 -15.56 25.39
C ASP A 94 -2.85 -16.46 24.37
N ALA A 95 -2.83 -16.06 23.09
CA ALA A 95 -3.40 -16.84 22.00
C ALA A 95 -2.36 -17.74 21.31
N LEU A 96 -1.07 -17.65 21.64
CA LEU A 96 0.06 -18.25 20.91
C LEU A 96 0.75 -19.34 21.75
N ASP A 97 0.06 -20.46 21.97
CA ASP A 97 0.47 -21.58 22.81
C ASP A 97 1.25 -22.69 22.08
N GLU A 98 1.36 -22.60 20.77
CA GLU A 98 2.09 -23.50 19.87
C GLU A 98 2.94 -22.68 18.88
N PRO A 99 3.90 -23.29 18.13
CA PRO A 99 4.60 -22.59 17.07
C PRO A 99 3.63 -21.86 16.14
N PHE A 100 3.94 -20.64 15.74
CA PHE A 100 3.05 -19.78 14.97
C PHE A 100 3.78 -19.07 13.84
N LEU A 101 3.05 -18.76 12.77
CA LEU A 101 3.52 -17.95 11.67
C LEU A 101 3.30 -16.46 12.00
N VAL A 102 4.28 -15.61 11.71
CA VAL A 102 4.15 -14.15 11.67
C VAL A 102 4.30 -13.70 10.23
N ILE A 103 3.42 -12.84 9.75
CA ILE A 103 3.49 -12.27 8.40
C ILE A 103 3.12 -10.78 8.42
N SER A 104 3.84 -9.97 7.64
CA SER A 104 3.52 -8.55 7.49
C SER A 104 2.26 -8.36 6.65
N GLY A 105 1.30 -7.54 7.11
CA GLY A 105 0.00 -7.30 6.46
C GLY A 105 0.06 -6.41 5.21
N ASP A 106 1.23 -6.02 4.76
CA ASP A 106 1.49 -5.03 3.73
C ASP A 106 2.47 -5.49 2.64
N ALA A 107 2.87 -6.77 2.65
CA ALA A 107 3.71 -7.37 1.62
C ALA A 107 2.91 -8.34 0.75
N LEU A 108 2.87 -8.10 -0.55
CA LEU A 108 2.24 -9.00 -1.51
C LEU A 108 3.17 -10.17 -1.80
N CYS A 109 2.70 -11.42 -1.63
CA CYS A 109 3.52 -12.60 -1.87
C CYS A 109 2.69 -13.86 -2.19
N ASP A 110 3.37 -14.87 -2.76
CA ASP A 110 2.86 -16.23 -3.00
C ASP A 110 3.85 -17.31 -2.54
N ILE A 111 4.63 -17.01 -1.51
CA ILE A 111 5.62 -17.92 -0.92
C ILE A 111 4.93 -19.19 -0.38
N ASP A 112 5.55 -20.36 -0.58
CA ASP A 112 5.10 -21.62 0.03
C ASP A 112 5.32 -21.63 1.55
N LEU A 113 4.29 -21.19 2.29
CA LEU A 113 4.31 -21.15 3.75
C LEU A 113 4.39 -22.54 4.39
N SER A 114 3.83 -23.54 3.73
CA SER A 114 3.90 -24.94 4.21
C SER A 114 5.33 -25.48 4.13
N ALA A 115 6.10 -25.13 3.10
CA ALA A 115 7.52 -25.48 3.01
C ALA A 115 8.36 -24.77 4.08
N LEU A 116 8.06 -23.51 4.37
CA LEU A 116 8.69 -22.76 5.45
C LEU A 116 8.47 -23.43 6.81
N VAL A 117 7.24 -23.87 7.12
CA VAL A 117 6.91 -24.58 8.37
C VAL A 117 7.65 -25.90 8.45
N ARG A 118 7.62 -26.73 7.38
CA ARG A 118 8.38 -27.99 7.36
C ARG A 118 9.86 -27.80 7.61
N PHE A 119 10.47 -26.80 7.00
CA PHE A 119 11.87 -26.45 7.23
C PHE A 119 12.13 -26.06 8.69
N HIS A 120 11.25 -25.27 9.30
CA HIS A 120 11.34 -24.89 10.71
C HIS A 120 11.35 -26.13 11.64
N GLU A 121 10.41 -27.05 11.41
CA GLU A 121 10.29 -28.29 12.19
C GLU A 121 11.52 -29.21 12.02
N GLU A 122 12.00 -29.38 10.79
CA GLU A 122 13.19 -30.19 10.48
C GLU A 122 14.45 -29.65 11.18
N LYS A 123 14.63 -28.31 11.18
CA LYS A 123 15.77 -27.65 11.81
C LYS A 123 15.61 -27.51 13.33
N LYS A 124 14.42 -27.75 13.89
CA LYS A 124 14.07 -27.48 15.30
C LYS A 124 14.49 -26.07 15.70
N ALA A 125 14.16 -25.13 14.85
CA ALA A 125 14.56 -23.74 14.99
C ALA A 125 13.79 -23.05 16.15
N ALA A 126 14.39 -22.07 16.79
CA ALA A 126 13.65 -21.16 17.66
C ALA A 126 12.89 -20.12 16.82
N VAL A 127 13.51 -19.67 15.71
CA VAL A 127 12.90 -18.82 14.70
C VAL A 127 13.40 -19.24 13.32
N THR A 128 12.48 -19.31 12.36
CA THR A 128 12.84 -19.41 10.94
C THR A 128 12.35 -18.16 10.22
N ILE A 129 13.24 -17.50 9.49
CA ILE A 129 12.96 -16.28 8.71
C ILE A 129 12.87 -16.67 7.23
N ALA A 130 11.76 -16.35 6.56
CA ALA A 130 11.72 -16.44 5.12
C ALA A 130 12.57 -15.33 4.51
N LEU A 131 13.50 -15.72 3.64
CA LEU A 131 14.46 -14.84 2.99
C LEU A 131 14.17 -14.75 1.49
N LYS A 132 14.53 -13.60 0.90
CA LYS A 132 14.44 -13.37 -0.54
C LYS A 132 15.66 -12.61 -1.04
N SER A 133 16.15 -12.91 -2.23
CA SER A 133 17.18 -12.12 -2.89
C SER A 133 16.53 -10.93 -3.62
N VAL A 134 17.08 -9.74 -3.46
CA VAL A 134 16.60 -8.48 -4.07
C VAL A 134 17.75 -7.65 -4.61
N GLU A 135 17.51 -6.86 -5.66
CA GLU A 135 18.53 -6.01 -6.27
C GLU A 135 18.99 -4.86 -5.34
N ASN A 136 18.07 -4.31 -4.55
CA ASN A 136 18.35 -3.20 -3.62
C ASN A 136 17.96 -3.58 -2.19
N PRO A 137 18.92 -4.01 -1.34
CA PRO A 137 18.63 -4.48 0.01
C PRO A 137 18.57 -3.37 1.08
N LEU A 138 18.83 -2.10 0.75
CA LEU A 138 19.04 -1.01 1.73
C LEU A 138 17.81 -0.72 2.62
N GLU A 139 16.61 -1.03 2.14
CA GLU A 139 15.38 -0.78 2.90
C GLU A 139 15.01 -1.92 3.86
N PHE A 140 15.78 -3.02 3.84
CA PHE A 140 15.44 -4.28 4.53
C PHE A 140 16.57 -4.72 5.48
N GLY A 141 16.27 -5.72 6.29
CA GLY A 141 17.29 -6.44 7.04
C GLY A 141 18.02 -7.45 6.15
N ILE A 142 19.33 -7.37 6.06
CA ILE A 142 20.14 -8.32 5.30
C ILE A 142 20.59 -9.47 6.18
N VAL A 143 20.61 -10.69 5.61
CA VAL A 143 20.85 -11.92 6.34
C VAL A 143 21.89 -12.79 5.63
N VAL A 144 22.87 -13.32 6.38
CA VAL A 144 23.77 -14.36 5.89
C VAL A 144 23.49 -15.65 6.65
N THR A 145 23.43 -16.75 5.92
CA THR A 145 23.30 -18.10 6.46
C THR A 145 24.51 -18.95 6.08
N ASP A 146 24.80 -19.96 6.89
CA ASP A 146 25.69 -21.04 6.51
C ASP A 146 25.02 -22.00 5.48
N GLU A 147 25.75 -23.07 5.10
CA GLU A 147 25.28 -24.08 4.14
C GLU A 147 24.01 -24.83 4.62
N ASP A 148 23.82 -24.93 5.91
CA ASP A 148 22.65 -25.56 6.55
C ASP A 148 21.46 -24.63 6.70
N GLY A 149 21.60 -23.35 6.34
CA GLY A 149 20.61 -22.31 6.49
C GLY A 149 20.58 -21.63 7.87
N ARG A 150 21.54 -21.94 8.75
CA ARG A 150 21.63 -21.26 10.06
C ARG A 150 22.09 -19.83 9.86
N ILE A 151 21.43 -18.88 10.52
CA ILE A 151 21.77 -17.45 10.41
C ILE A 151 23.06 -17.17 11.20
N GLU A 152 24.04 -16.62 10.51
CA GLU A 152 25.32 -16.20 11.07
C GLU A 152 25.37 -14.69 11.33
N ARG A 153 24.72 -13.90 10.46
CA ARG A 153 24.70 -12.45 10.56
C ARG A 153 23.36 -11.87 10.14
N PHE A 154 22.94 -10.87 10.88
CA PHE A 154 21.76 -10.07 10.60
C PHE A 154 22.09 -8.59 10.77
N LEU A 155 21.70 -7.74 9.80
CA LEU A 155 21.87 -6.29 9.90
C LEU A 155 20.66 -5.58 9.29
N GLU A 156 19.94 -4.82 10.12
CA GLU A 156 18.77 -4.06 9.69
C GLU A 156 19.15 -2.77 8.99
N LYS A 157 18.61 -2.54 7.80
CA LYS A 157 18.75 -1.32 6.97
C LYS A 157 20.20 -0.84 6.84
N PRO A 158 21.06 -1.62 6.18
CA PRO A 158 22.47 -1.28 6.02
C PRO A 158 22.65 -0.04 5.14
N SER A 159 23.77 0.64 5.29
CA SER A 159 24.31 1.52 4.24
C SER A 159 25.01 0.70 3.14
N TRP A 160 25.21 1.26 1.95
CA TRP A 160 25.92 0.55 0.87
C TRP A 160 27.28 -0.02 1.29
N SER A 161 28.00 0.67 2.16
CA SER A 161 29.30 0.19 2.68
C SER A 161 29.18 -1.00 3.62
N GLN A 162 27.99 -1.30 4.11
CA GLN A 162 27.69 -2.39 5.04
C GLN A 162 26.98 -3.58 4.35
N VAL A 163 26.58 -3.42 3.07
CA VAL A 163 25.95 -4.51 2.31
C VAL A 163 26.97 -5.60 2.05
N PHE A 164 26.66 -6.82 2.48
CA PHE A 164 27.48 -8.02 2.30
C PHE A 164 26.71 -9.17 1.63
N THR A 165 25.42 -9.01 1.42
CA THR A 165 24.55 -9.96 0.74
C THR A 165 23.34 -9.23 0.14
N ASP A 166 22.71 -9.81 -0.87
CA ASP A 166 21.44 -9.39 -1.48
C ASP A 166 20.22 -10.08 -0.85
N THR A 167 20.47 -11.02 0.08
CA THR A 167 19.43 -11.79 0.75
C THR A 167 18.84 -11.01 1.91
N ILE A 168 17.53 -10.81 1.88
CA ILE A 168 16.82 -9.96 2.84
C ILE A 168 15.78 -10.72 3.65
N ASN A 169 15.44 -10.15 4.80
CA ASN A 169 14.31 -10.52 5.64
C ASN A 169 13.00 -10.03 5.02
N THR A 170 12.08 -10.96 4.74
CA THR A 170 10.78 -10.67 4.11
C THR A 170 9.69 -10.18 5.06
N GLY A 171 9.90 -10.27 6.38
CA GLY A 171 8.84 -10.03 7.36
C GLY A 171 7.91 -11.23 7.56
N ILE A 172 8.34 -12.43 7.15
CA ILE A 172 7.59 -13.69 7.33
C ILE A 172 8.46 -14.61 8.19
N TYR A 173 7.89 -15.08 9.31
CA TYR A 173 8.61 -15.88 10.31
C TYR A 173 7.79 -17.06 10.78
N VAL A 174 8.44 -18.18 11.11
CA VAL A 174 7.88 -19.20 12.03
C VAL A 174 8.61 -19.06 13.36
N VAL A 175 7.86 -18.94 14.44
CA VAL A 175 8.37 -18.56 15.77
C VAL A 175 7.89 -19.54 16.84
N GLU A 176 8.80 -20.03 17.67
CA GLU A 176 8.47 -20.78 18.87
C GLU A 176 7.95 -19.86 19.97
N PRO A 177 6.86 -20.21 20.71
CA PRO A 177 6.28 -19.33 21.75
C PRO A 177 7.29 -18.82 22.77
N ALA A 178 8.22 -19.66 23.20
CA ALA A 178 9.24 -19.31 24.19
C ALA A 178 10.17 -18.15 23.75
N VAL A 179 10.18 -17.80 22.47
CA VAL A 179 10.92 -16.63 21.94
C VAL A 179 10.31 -15.33 22.49
N LEU A 180 9.01 -15.29 22.68
CA LEU A 180 8.31 -14.11 23.21
C LEU A 180 8.69 -13.79 24.67
N ASP A 181 9.26 -14.72 25.43
CA ASP A 181 9.76 -14.47 26.80
C ASP A 181 10.89 -13.42 26.81
N HIS A 182 11.58 -13.23 25.69
CA HIS A 182 12.64 -12.23 25.53
C HIS A 182 12.14 -10.85 25.09
N VAL A 183 10.83 -10.70 24.84
CA VAL A 183 10.23 -9.43 24.43
C VAL A 183 9.71 -8.69 25.66
N PRO A 184 10.25 -7.48 25.97
CA PRO A 184 9.75 -6.66 27.08
C PRO A 184 8.38 -6.07 26.76
N THR A 185 7.58 -5.81 27.80
CA THR A 185 6.22 -5.24 27.68
C THR A 185 6.16 -3.74 27.99
N ASP A 186 7.25 -3.15 28.45
CA ASP A 186 7.32 -1.77 28.94
C ASP A 186 7.83 -0.76 27.91
N ARG A 187 8.25 -1.23 26.73
CA ARG A 187 8.75 -0.39 25.63
C ARG A 187 8.51 -1.03 24.27
N PRO A 188 8.53 -0.23 23.19
CA PRO A 188 8.53 -0.77 21.83
C PRO A 188 9.70 -1.73 21.61
N TYR A 189 9.45 -2.83 20.90
CA TYR A 189 10.46 -3.84 20.61
C TYR A 189 10.28 -4.42 19.21
N ASP A 190 11.34 -4.42 18.40
CA ASP A 190 11.32 -4.88 17.02
C ASP A 190 11.97 -6.25 16.86
N PHE A 191 11.39 -7.09 15.98
CA PHE A 191 12.01 -8.36 15.59
C PHE A 191 13.41 -8.16 15.04
N SER A 192 13.55 -7.30 14.04
CA SER A 192 14.78 -7.13 13.26
C SER A 192 15.86 -6.34 13.97
N LYS A 193 15.49 -5.31 14.73
CA LYS A 193 16.48 -4.42 15.36
C LYS A 193 16.98 -4.94 16.69
N GLU A 194 16.15 -5.71 17.40
CA GLU A 194 16.42 -6.05 18.79
C GLU A 194 16.34 -7.56 19.04
N LEU A 195 15.21 -8.21 18.70
CA LEU A 195 14.99 -9.60 19.07
C LEU A 195 15.94 -10.56 18.35
N PHE A 196 16.03 -10.50 17.04
CA PHE A 196 16.89 -11.41 16.28
C PHE A 196 18.39 -11.24 16.63
N PRO A 197 18.95 -10.02 16.73
CA PRO A 197 20.30 -9.84 17.24
C PRO A 197 20.52 -10.42 18.64
N LEU A 198 19.58 -10.20 19.58
CA LEU A 198 19.65 -10.77 20.92
C LEU A 198 19.68 -12.31 20.89
N LEU A 199 18.80 -12.94 20.14
CA LEU A 199 18.72 -14.39 20.01
C LEU A 199 20.01 -14.98 19.39
N LEU A 200 20.62 -14.29 18.44
CA LEU A 200 21.91 -14.68 17.85
C LEU A 200 23.03 -14.61 18.89
N GLU A 201 23.11 -13.53 19.68
CA GLU A 201 24.08 -13.39 20.78
C GLU A 201 23.92 -14.48 21.84
N MET A 202 22.67 -14.89 22.10
CA MET A 202 22.37 -16.01 23.01
C MET A 202 22.67 -17.39 22.42
N GLY A 203 23.08 -17.46 21.14
CA GLY A 203 23.33 -18.73 20.44
C GLY A 203 22.07 -19.56 20.14
N ARG A 204 20.88 -18.94 20.17
CA ARG A 204 19.62 -19.63 19.86
C ARG A 204 19.61 -20.07 18.38
N PRO A 205 18.96 -21.18 18.03
CA PRO A 205 18.92 -21.68 16.65
C PRO A 205 17.99 -20.84 15.78
N LEU A 206 18.56 -19.86 15.09
CA LEU A 206 17.89 -19.04 14.07
C LEU A 206 18.26 -19.55 12.68
N TYR A 207 17.26 -19.77 11.85
CA TYR A 207 17.44 -20.25 10.49
C TYR A 207 16.81 -19.32 9.46
N GLY A 208 17.42 -19.21 8.30
CA GLY A 208 16.91 -18.53 7.13
C GLY A 208 16.48 -19.55 6.07
N TYR A 209 15.27 -19.43 5.60
CA TYR A 209 14.72 -20.20 4.50
C TYR A 209 14.64 -19.32 3.26
N VAL A 210 15.50 -19.56 2.26
CA VAL A 210 15.45 -18.83 0.99
C VAL A 210 14.22 -19.32 0.21
N ALA A 211 13.20 -18.45 0.17
CA ALA A 211 11.91 -18.79 -0.39
C ALA A 211 11.87 -18.55 -1.90
N ASP A 212 11.30 -19.50 -2.63
CA ASP A 212 10.84 -19.31 -4.00
C ASP A 212 9.53 -18.50 -4.01
N GLY A 213 9.08 -18.12 -5.23
CA GLY A 213 7.85 -17.35 -5.41
C GLY A 213 8.07 -15.83 -5.45
N TYR A 214 6.99 -15.10 -5.51
CA TYR A 214 6.96 -13.65 -5.54
C TYR A 214 6.92 -13.07 -4.13
N TRP A 215 7.61 -11.95 -3.94
CA TRP A 215 7.50 -11.12 -2.74
C TRP A 215 7.79 -9.66 -3.07
N GLN A 216 6.93 -8.76 -2.62
CA GLN A 216 7.07 -7.31 -2.81
C GLN A 216 6.48 -6.55 -1.61
N ASP A 217 7.31 -5.79 -0.90
CA ASP A 217 6.82 -4.79 0.06
C ASP A 217 6.14 -3.63 -0.68
N ILE A 218 4.94 -3.25 -0.22
CA ILE A 218 4.23 -2.07 -0.74
C ILE A 218 4.59 -0.86 0.14
N GLY A 219 5.85 -0.43 0.08
CA GLY A 219 6.40 0.61 0.94
C GLY A 219 6.16 2.04 0.46
N ASN A 220 5.96 2.26 -0.85
CA ASN A 220 5.76 3.57 -1.46
C ASN A 220 4.83 3.49 -2.69
N LEU A 221 4.49 4.65 -3.28
CA LEU A 221 3.54 4.74 -4.42
C LEU A 221 4.03 4.03 -5.70
N GLU A 222 5.32 3.97 -5.93
CA GLU A 222 5.90 3.27 -7.08
C GLU A 222 5.79 1.76 -6.89
N GLN A 223 6.20 1.25 -5.73
CA GLN A 223 6.05 -0.16 -5.34
C GLN A 223 4.57 -0.58 -5.33
N PHE A 224 3.67 0.30 -4.91
CA PHE A 224 2.23 0.07 -4.98
C PHE A 224 1.72 -0.11 -6.42
N ARG A 225 2.12 0.78 -7.34
CA ARG A 225 1.77 0.62 -8.77
C ARG A 225 2.39 -0.66 -9.34
N GLN A 226 3.68 -0.92 -9.04
CA GLN A 226 4.37 -2.10 -9.53
C GLN A 226 3.72 -3.40 -9.05
N ALA A 227 3.30 -3.49 -7.79
CA ALA A 227 2.57 -4.65 -7.26
C ALA A 227 1.26 -4.90 -8.03
N ASN A 228 0.53 -3.84 -8.39
CA ASN A 228 -0.66 -3.97 -9.26
C ASN A 228 -0.30 -4.46 -10.67
N PHE A 229 0.80 -3.98 -11.26
CA PHE A 229 1.24 -4.38 -12.59
C PHE A 229 1.71 -5.84 -12.59
N ASP A 230 2.47 -6.25 -11.59
CA ASP A 230 2.93 -7.64 -11.44
C ASP A 230 1.76 -8.61 -11.23
N ALA A 231 0.72 -8.18 -10.50
CA ALA A 231 -0.52 -8.93 -10.36
C ALA A 231 -1.26 -9.10 -11.70
N LEU A 232 -1.34 -8.04 -12.52
CA LEU A 232 -1.95 -8.11 -13.85
C LEU A 232 -1.16 -8.98 -14.84
N GLU A 233 0.16 -9.04 -14.70
CA GLU A 233 1.04 -9.92 -15.47
C GLU A 233 1.09 -11.37 -14.95
N GLU A 234 0.36 -11.66 -13.85
CA GLU A 234 0.38 -12.97 -13.18
C GLU A 234 1.79 -13.39 -12.70
N ARG A 235 2.64 -12.41 -12.36
CA ARG A 235 3.95 -12.71 -11.74
C ARG A 235 3.81 -13.20 -10.30
N VAL A 236 2.69 -12.87 -9.67
CA VAL A 236 2.27 -13.36 -8.36
C VAL A 236 0.97 -14.13 -8.49
N ALA A 237 0.87 -15.28 -7.86
CA ALA A 237 -0.31 -16.12 -7.88
C ALA A 237 -1.40 -15.53 -6.94
N LEU A 238 -2.32 -14.75 -7.51
CA LEU A 238 -3.43 -14.13 -6.79
C LEU A 238 -4.78 -14.57 -7.35
N ASN A 239 -5.78 -14.57 -6.49
CA ASN A 239 -7.17 -14.70 -6.90
C ASN A 239 -7.73 -13.32 -7.30
N VAL A 240 -7.44 -12.89 -8.54
CA VAL A 240 -7.95 -11.63 -9.09
C VAL A 240 -9.46 -11.75 -9.33
N PRO A 241 -10.29 -10.83 -8.79
CA PRO A 241 -11.74 -10.92 -8.97
C PRO A 241 -12.18 -10.64 -10.42
N GLY A 242 -13.32 -11.21 -10.82
CA GLY A 242 -13.92 -11.00 -12.12
C GLY A 242 -13.61 -12.09 -13.15
N ILE A 243 -13.96 -11.81 -14.41
CA ILE A 243 -13.77 -12.71 -15.54
C ILE A 243 -12.53 -12.28 -16.32
N ARG A 244 -11.59 -13.20 -16.52
CA ARG A 244 -10.40 -12.98 -17.35
C ARG A 244 -10.73 -13.14 -18.83
N LEU A 245 -10.40 -12.14 -19.62
CA LEU A 245 -10.44 -12.13 -21.07
C LEU A 245 -9.04 -12.29 -21.68
N ARG A 246 -8.96 -12.32 -23.02
CA ARG A 246 -7.68 -12.33 -23.74
C ARG A 246 -6.84 -11.07 -23.41
N GLY A 247 -5.52 -11.21 -23.40
CA GLY A 247 -4.60 -10.09 -23.15
C GLY A 247 -4.53 -9.67 -21.69
N ASN A 248 -4.84 -10.58 -20.75
CA ASN A 248 -4.83 -10.28 -19.31
C ASN A 248 -5.74 -9.10 -18.94
N VAL A 249 -6.93 -9.06 -19.53
CA VAL A 249 -7.99 -8.10 -19.17
C VAL A 249 -8.96 -8.78 -18.21
N TRP A 250 -9.15 -8.19 -17.04
CA TRP A 250 -10.06 -8.68 -16.01
C TRP A 250 -11.25 -7.76 -15.90
N LEU A 251 -12.46 -8.32 -16.00
CA LEU A 251 -13.71 -7.57 -15.91
C LEU A 251 -14.54 -8.04 -14.72
N GLY A 252 -14.91 -7.11 -13.86
CA GLY A 252 -15.88 -7.31 -12.78
C GLY A 252 -17.33 -7.41 -13.28
N GLU A 253 -18.23 -7.61 -12.34
CA GLU A 253 -19.66 -7.68 -12.60
C GLU A 253 -20.21 -6.31 -13.04
N GLY A 254 -21.17 -6.33 -14.00
CA GLY A 254 -21.91 -5.12 -14.40
C GLY A 254 -21.05 -4.03 -15.06
N VAL A 255 -19.91 -4.38 -15.63
CA VAL A 255 -19.10 -3.43 -16.41
C VAL A 255 -19.84 -3.06 -17.69
N GLU A 256 -20.09 -1.76 -17.88
CA GLU A 256 -20.72 -1.18 -19.08
C GLU A 256 -19.64 -0.59 -19.98
N LEU A 257 -19.54 -1.07 -21.22
CA LEU A 257 -18.61 -0.57 -22.24
C LEU A 257 -19.23 -0.77 -23.63
N ASP A 258 -18.96 0.18 -24.51
CA ASP A 258 -19.47 0.13 -25.89
C ASP A 258 -18.65 -0.82 -26.79
N ASP A 259 -17.35 -0.93 -26.53
CA ASP A 259 -16.42 -1.71 -27.35
C ASP A 259 -15.26 -2.26 -26.52
N LEU A 260 -15.03 -3.57 -26.61
CA LEU A 260 -13.89 -4.23 -25.97
C LEU A 260 -12.53 -3.79 -26.51
N GLU A 261 -12.46 -3.32 -27.77
CA GLU A 261 -11.22 -2.78 -28.37
C GLU A 261 -10.76 -1.48 -27.68
N SER A 262 -11.63 -0.86 -26.88
CA SER A 262 -11.28 0.32 -26.06
C SER A 262 -10.38 -0.01 -24.89
N ILE A 263 -10.20 -1.33 -24.57
CA ILE A 263 -9.36 -1.80 -23.45
C ILE A 263 -8.14 -2.50 -24.00
N GLU A 264 -6.96 -2.00 -23.65
CA GLU A 264 -5.67 -2.61 -23.93
C GLU A 264 -5.14 -3.27 -22.66
N GLY A 265 -4.93 -4.59 -22.72
CA GLY A 265 -4.39 -5.34 -21.58
C GLY A 265 -2.85 -5.28 -21.46
N PRO A 266 -2.30 -5.60 -20.29
CA PRO A 266 -3.01 -6.09 -19.13
C PRO A 266 -3.79 -4.96 -18.40
N ALA A 267 -5.02 -5.25 -17.96
CA ALA A 267 -5.88 -4.27 -17.31
C ALA A 267 -6.90 -4.94 -16.36
N PHE A 268 -7.33 -4.22 -15.35
CA PHE A 268 -8.39 -4.63 -14.42
C PHE A 268 -9.48 -3.57 -14.35
N LEU A 269 -10.73 -3.99 -14.55
CA LEU A 269 -11.93 -3.18 -14.34
C LEU A 269 -12.79 -3.88 -13.28
N GLY A 270 -12.95 -3.24 -12.15
CA GLY A 270 -13.80 -3.71 -11.06
C GLY A 270 -15.28 -3.65 -11.40
N ASN A 271 -16.13 -4.01 -10.44
CA ASN A 271 -17.57 -4.08 -10.62
C ASN A 271 -18.19 -2.72 -10.97
N TYR A 272 -19.17 -2.73 -11.87
CA TYR A 272 -19.98 -1.57 -12.23
C TYR A 272 -19.18 -0.38 -12.80
N CYS A 273 -18.02 -0.64 -13.40
CA CYS A 273 -17.29 0.37 -14.15
C CYS A 273 -18.05 0.76 -15.43
N ARG A 274 -18.00 2.04 -15.80
CA ARG A 274 -18.65 2.58 -17.01
C ARG A 274 -17.63 3.24 -17.90
N ILE A 275 -17.47 2.71 -19.10
CA ILE A 275 -16.54 3.18 -20.11
C ILE A 275 -17.34 3.73 -21.28
N ALA A 276 -17.43 5.06 -21.39
CA ALA A 276 -18.20 5.73 -22.41
C ALA A 276 -17.55 5.64 -23.80
N ALA A 277 -18.29 5.99 -24.83
CA ALA A 277 -17.85 5.96 -26.22
C ALA A 277 -16.51 6.70 -26.43
N HIS A 278 -15.61 6.05 -27.17
CA HIS A 278 -14.24 6.56 -27.48
C HIS A 278 -13.34 6.77 -26.25
N ALA A 279 -13.76 6.39 -25.05
CA ALA A 279 -12.84 6.35 -23.92
C ALA A 279 -11.86 5.17 -24.08
N ARG A 280 -10.67 5.27 -23.51
CA ARG A 280 -9.62 4.25 -23.63
C ARG A 280 -9.05 3.86 -22.28
N VAL A 281 -9.01 2.57 -22.04
CA VAL A 281 -8.30 1.98 -20.91
C VAL A 281 -7.03 1.33 -21.46
N GLY A 282 -5.91 2.01 -21.35
CA GLY A 282 -4.61 1.52 -21.82
C GLY A 282 -4.00 0.50 -20.87
N ALA A 283 -2.96 -0.16 -21.31
CA ALA A 283 -2.28 -1.21 -20.57
C ALA A 283 -1.83 -0.76 -19.16
N TYR A 284 -1.83 -1.71 -18.22
CA TYR A 284 -1.51 -1.50 -16.81
C TYR A 284 -2.44 -0.52 -16.10
N SER A 285 -3.68 -0.42 -16.56
CA SER A 285 -4.71 0.34 -15.85
C SER A 285 -5.49 -0.57 -14.90
N VAL A 286 -5.64 -0.12 -13.66
CA VAL A 286 -6.47 -0.75 -12.63
C VAL A 286 -7.57 0.24 -12.27
N LEU A 287 -8.79 -0.09 -12.61
CA LEU A 287 -10.00 0.66 -12.25
C LEU A 287 -10.75 -0.13 -11.20
N ALA A 288 -10.85 0.38 -9.98
CA ALA A 288 -11.63 -0.28 -8.93
C ALA A 288 -13.14 -0.15 -9.19
N ASN A 289 -14.00 -0.53 -8.22
CA ASN A 289 -15.43 -0.58 -8.43
C ASN A 289 -16.06 0.81 -8.68
N ASN A 290 -17.10 0.87 -9.54
CA ASN A 290 -17.88 2.08 -9.82
C ASN A 290 -17.05 3.25 -10.41
N VAL A 291 -15.97 2.97 -11.10
CA VAL A 291 -15.21 4.01 -11.83
C VAL A 291 -15.92 4.35 -13.14
N THR A 292 -16.05 5.64 -13.43
CA THR A 292 -16.67 6.12 -14.66
C THR A 292 -15.66 6.88 -15.52
N LEU A 293 -15.41 6.43 -16.75
CA LEU A 293 -14.67 7.15 -17.79
C LEU A 293 -15.68 7.73 -18.80
N ARG A 294 -15.66 9.06 -18.95
CA ARG A 294 -16.50 9.75 -19.93
C ARG A 294 -15.86 9.74 -21.31
N GLU A 295 -16.60 10.22 -22.28
CA GLU A 295 -16.25 10.22 -23.70
C GLU A 295 -14.84 10.79 -23.93
N HIS A 296 -14.01 10.08 -24.72
CA HIS A 296 -12.64 10.45 -25.06
C HIS A 296 -11.67 10.53 -23.87
N ALA A 297 -12.07 10.16 -22.66
CA ALA A 297 -11.15 10.04 -21.54
C ALA A 297 -10.17 8.89 -21.75
N SER A 298 -8.97 9.00 -21.21
CA SER A 298 -7.97 7.93 -21.29
C SER A 298 -7.22 7.73 -19.99
N THR A 299 -6.91 6.47 -19.70
CA THR A 299 -6.06 6.09 -18.58
C THR A 299 -5.02 5.07 -19.04
N THR A 300 -3.80 5.17 -18.58
CA THR A 300 -2.70 4.24 -18.89
C THR A 300 -1.76 4.15 -17.69
N ARG A 301 -1.31 2.92 -17.33
CA ARG A 301 -0.35 2.67 -16.24
C ARG A 301 -0.76 3.30 -14.90
N SER A 302 -2.06 3.34 -14.64
CA SER A 302 -2.64 4.08 -13.53
C SER A 302 -3.52 3.20 -12.66
N VAL A 303 -3.54 3.49 -11.36
CA VAL A 303 -4.44 2.84 -10.40
C VAL A 303 -5.47 3.86 -9.94
N ILE A 304 -6.75 3.59 -10.21
CA ILE A 304 -7.87 4.47 -9.92
C ILE A 304 -8.83 3.75 -8.99
N ASP A 305 -8.97 4.29 -7.79
CA ASP A 305 -9.79 3.68 -6.74
C ASP A 305 -11.29 4.00 -6.94
N SER A 306 -12.11 3.34 -6.16
CA SER A 306 -13.55 3.20 -6.31
C SER A 306 -14.32 4.52 -6.33
N ALA A 307 -15.45 4.51 -7.05
CA ALA A 307 -16.40 5.62 -7.14
C ALA A 307 -15.79 6.92 -7.70
N THR A 308 -14.70 6.81 -8.47
CA THR A 308 -14.02 7.97 -9.08
C THR A 308 -14.60 8.27 -10.46
N TYR A 309 -14.86 9.54 -10.70
CA TYR A 309 -15.36 10.06 -11.96
C TYR A 309 -14.24 10.71 -12.78
N ILE A 310 -14.12 10.29 -14.04
CA ILE A 310 -13.14 10.83 -14.99
C ILE A 310 -13.87 11.46 -16.14
N GLY A 311 -13.81 12.78 -16.20
CA GLY A 311 -14.54 13.65 -17.12
C GLY A 311 -14.07 13.52 -18.56
N ARG A 312 -14.88 14.06 -19.46
CA ARG A 312 -14.66 14.02 -20.90
C ARG A 312 -13.27 14.51 -21.28
N SER A 313 -12.58 13.73 -22.12
CA SER A 313 -11.23 14.05 -22.62
C SER A 313 -10.17 14.26 -21.52
N ALA A 314 -10.41 13.82 -20.29
CA ALA A 314 -9.37 13.81 -19.27
C ALA A 314 -8.33 12.73 -19.56
N VAL A 315 -7.07 12.98 -19.22
CA VAL A 315 -5.93 12.08 -19.47
C VAL A 315 -5.23 11.78 -18.16
N ILE A 316 -5.08 10.49 -17.84
CA ILE A 316 -4.42 10.01 -16.62
C ILE A 316 -3.32 9.04 -17.02
N GLU A 317 -2.08 9.41 -16.75
CA GLU A 317 -0.90 8.64 -17.12
C GLU A 317 -0.01 8.37 -15.90
N GLY A 318 0.28 7.09 -15.62
CA GLY A 318 1.21 6.69 -14.57
C GLY A 318 0.86 7.23 -13.18
N SER A 319 -0.42 7.41 -12.90
CA SER A 319 -0.90 8.10 -11.71
C SER A 319 -1.66 7.16 -10.76
N VAL A 320 -1.80 7.59 -9.51
CA VAL A 320 -2.66 6.94 -8.52
C VAL A 320 -3.75 7.91 -8.10
N VAL A 321 -5.02 7.50 -8.20
CA VAL A 321 -6.18 8.30 -7.83
C VAL A 321 -6.98 7.57 -6.76
N GLY A 322 -7.21 8.22 -5.64
CA GLY A 322 -7.97 7.69 -4.50
C GLY A 322 -9.48 7.60 -4.76
N LYS A 323 -10.21 7.25 -3.71
CA LYS A 323 -11.66 7.01 -3.74
C LYS A 323 -12.46 8.29 -3.94
N SER A 324 -13.56 8.19 -4.69
CA SER A 324 -14.57 9.25 -4.82
C SER A 324 -13.98 10.57 -5.32
N CYS A 325 -12.99 10.53 -6.18
CA CYS A 325 -12.40 11.72 -6.81
C CYS A 325 -13.22 12.18 -8.03
N ASP A 326 -13.22 13.50 -8.27
CA ASP A 326 -13.85 14.14 -9.44
C ASP A 326 -12.75 14.75 -10.34
N ILE A 327 -12.32 14.00 -11.37
CA ILE A 327 -11.36 14.48 -12.36
C ILE A 327 -12.13 15.07 -13.52
N ARG A 328 -12.20 16.40 -13.60
CA ARG A 328 -13.09 17.09 -14.55
C ARG A 328 -12.56 17.10 -15.97
N ALA A 329 -13.41 17.56 -16.90
CA ALA A 329 -13.15 17.50 -18.33
C ALA A 329 -11.82 18.15 -18.73
N HIS A 330 -11.07 17.48 -19.64
CA HIS A 330 -9.78 17.93 -20.17
C HIS A 330 -8.66 18.09 -19.12
N ALA A 331 -8.85 17.62 -17.88
CA ALA A 331 -7.78 17.58 -16.88
C ALA A 331 -6.69 16.58 -17.28
N ARG A 332 -5.43 16.87 -16.91
CA ARG A 332 -4.29 16.00 -17.17
C ARG A 332 -3.53 15.69 -15.88
N LEU A 333 -3.36 14.40 -15.60
CA LEU A 333 -2.54 13.90 -14.51
C LEU A 333 -1.32 13.19 -15.11
N HIS A 334 -0.13 13.66 -14.79
CA HIS A 334 1.12 13.14 -15.34
C HIS A 334 1.72 12.03 -14.46
N GLU A 335 2.77 11.38 -14.95
CA GLU A 335 3.47 10.26 -14.31
C GLU A 335 3.84 10.59 -12.85
N GLY A 336 3.55 9.64 -11.95
CA GLY A 336 3.87 9.73 -10.53
C GLY A 336 2.95 10.63 -9.70
N VAL A 337 1.90 11.21 -10.31
CA VAL A 337 0.89 11.98 -9.58
C VAL A 337 0.11 11.05 -8.65
N ALA A 338 -0.14 11.51 -7.41
CA ALA A 338 -1.02 10.83 -6.48
C ALA A 338 -2.10 11.80 -5.96
N VAL A 339 -3.36 11.43 -6.15
CA VAL A 339 -4.54 12.19 -5.70
C VAL A 339 -5.21 11.42 -4.57
N GLY A 340 -5.33 12.05 -3.40
CA GLY A 340 -6.02 11.49 -2.24
C GLY A 340 -7.54 11.55 -2.36
N ASP A 341 -8.22 10.77 -1.54
CA ASP A 341 -9.65 10.57 -1.54
C ASP A 341 -10.47 11.86 -1.56
N GLN A 342 -11.61 11.83 -2.24
CA GLN A 342 -12.60 12.91 -2.25
C GLN A 342 -12.04 14.27 -2.70
N SER A 343 -11.04 14.24 -3.60
CA SER A 343 -10.46 15.46 -4.19
C SER A 343 -11.05 15.75 -5.55
N ALA A 344 -11.18 17.04 -5.87
CA ALA A 344 -11.68 17.51 -7.16
C ALA A 344 -10.57 18.18 -7.96
N ILE A 345 -10.34 17.70 -9.18
CA ILE A 345 -9.38 18.28 -10.12
C ILE A 345 -10.15 19.04 -11.22
N GLY A 346 -10.00 20.36 -11.24
CA GLY A 346 -10.77 21.24 -12.10
C GLY A 346 -10.59 20.98 -13.59
N ALA A 347 -11.57 21.40 -14.39
CA ALA A 347 -11.51 21.22 -15.83
C ALA A 347 -10.30 21.96 -16.45
N GLN A 348 -9.67 21.34 -17.45
CA GLN A 348 -8.49 21.87 -18.15
C GLN A 348 -7.26 22.12 -17.25
N SER A 349 -7.27 21.63 -16.01
CA SER A 349 -6.09 21.72 -15.15
C SER A 349 -5.04 20.68 -15.50
N VAL A 350 -3.79 20.97 -15.16
CA VAL A 350 -2.64 20.10 -15.40
C VAL A 350 -1.92 19.86 -14.07
N VAL A 351 -1.81 18.61 -13.66
CA VAL A 351 -1.03 18.22 -12.47
C VAL A 351 0.30 17.66 -12.93
N MET A 352 1.38 18.34 -12.53
CA MET A 352 2.74 18.04 -12.98
C MET A 352 3.28 16.74 -12.38
N PRO A 353 4.29 16.09 -12.99
CA PRO A 353 4.82 14.81 -12.55
C PRO A 353 5.24 14.79 -11.07
N GLY A 354 4.90 13.69 -10.37
CA GLY A 354 5.31 13.45 -8.99
C GLY A 354 4.55 14.24 -7.92
N VAL A 355 3.62 15.11 -8.32
CA VAL A 355 2.81 15.92 -7.37
C VAL A 355 1.88 15.04 -6.56
N ARG A 356 1.79 15.31 -5.25
CA ARG A 356 0.88 14.67 -4.32
C ARG A 356 -0.19 15.65 -3.84
N ILE A 357 -1.45 15.32 -4.13
CA ILE A 357 -2.64 16.04 -3.68
C ILE A 357 -3.28 15.22 -2.56
N TYR A 358 -3.32 15.79 -1.35
CA TYR A 358 -3.87 15.09 -0.18
C TYR A 358 -5.40 15.04 -0.23
N PRO A 359 -6.07 14.22 0.61
CA PRO A 359 -7.53 14.09 0.58
C PRO A 359 -8.28 15.41 0.78
N PHE A 360 -9.50 15.49 0.23
CA PHE A 360 -10.43 16.62 0.38
C PHE A 360 -9.90 17.94 -0.21
N LYS A 361 -9.10 17.86 -1.28
CA LYS A 361 -8.56 19.07 -1.94
C LYS A 361 -9.33 19.41 -3.20
N GLU A 362 -9.36 20.70 -3.52
CA GLU A 362 -9.93 21.21 -4.74
C GLU A 362 -8.86 21.95 -5.57
N VAL A 363 -8.69 21.55 -6.83
CA VAL A 363 -7.88 22.25 -7.84
C VAL A 363 -8.80 23.03 -8.73
N GLU A 364 -8.56 24.34 -8.89
CA GLU A 364 -9.35 25.18 -9.80
C GLU A 364 -9.20 24.78 -11.26
N SER A 365 -10.23 25.07 -12.05
CA SER A 365 -10.19 24.86 -13.51
C SER A 365 -9.10 25.70 -14.15
N GLY A 366 -8.35 25.09 -15.09
CA GLY A 366 -7.24 25.73 -15.80
C GLY A 366 -5.96 25.90 -14.98
N ALA A 367 -5.93 25.44 -13.73
CA ALA A 367 -4.74 25.56 -12.90
C ALA A 367 -3.63 24.60 -13.32
N GLN A 368 -2.38 25.02 -13.20
CA GLN A 368 -1.21 24.15 -13.31
C GLN A 368 -0.63 23.90 -11.92
N VAL A 369 -0.75 22.66 -11.43
CA VAL A 369 -0.29 22.27 -10.10
C VAL A 369 1.12 21.71 -10.21
N ASP A 370 2.10 22.41 -9.68
CA ASP A 370 3.54 22.10 -9.76
C ASP A 370 4.16 21.75 -8.39
N ARG A 371 3.36 21.76 -7.33
CA ARG A 371 3.77 21.43 -5.95
C ARG A 371 2.74 20.58 -5.24
N ASN A 372 3.18 19.90 -4.17
CA ASN A 372 2.29 19.13 -3.33
C ASN A 372 1.24 20.00 -2.64
N LEU A 373 -0.02 19.54 -2.67
CA LEU A 373 -1.14 20.18 -2.00
C LEU A 373 -1.47 19.38 -0.73
N ILE A 374 -0.96 19.86 0.41
CA ILE A 374 -1.02 19.11 1.69
C ILE A 374 -1.96 19.79 2.69
N TRP A 375 -1.69 21.04 3.02
CA TRP A 375 -2.41 21.78 4.05
C TRP A 375 -3.53 22.62 3.48
N GLU A 376 -3.29 23.26 2.34
CA GLU A 376 -4.25 24.10 1.65
C GLU A 376 -5.48 23.27 1.25
N SER A 377 -6.67 23.81 1.43
CA SER A 377 -7.90 23.14 0.98
C SER A 377 -8.10 23.25 -0.54
N ARG A 378 -7.52 24.29 -1.16
CA ARG A 378 -7.70 24.63 -2.57
C ARG A 378 -6.39 25.07 -3.21
N PHE A 379 -6.17 24.64 -4.46
CA PHE A 379 -5.15 25.20 -5.33
C PHE A 379 -5.78 26.12 -6.35
N SER A 380 -5.39 27.40 -6.33
CA SER A 380 -5.86 28.41 -7.27
C SER A 380 -4.71 28.96 -8.09
N SER A 381 -4.94 29.21 -9.36
CA SER A 381 -4.00 29.89 -10.27
C SER A 381 -4.03 31.43 -10.10
N THR A 382 -5.06 31.93 -9.42
CA THR A 382 -5.25 33.36 -9.16
C THR A 382 -5.26 33.64 -7.68
N ILE A 383 -4.61 34.75 -7.28
CA ILE A 383 -4.58 35.21 -5.88
C ILE A 383 -5.96 35.75 -5.46
N PHE A 384 -6.70 36.33 -6.42
CA PHE A 384 -8.00 36.93 -6.18
C PHE A 384 -9.12 36.02 -6.67
N GLY A 385 -9.95 35.55 -5.75
CA GLY A 385 -11.20 34.88 -6.03
C GLY A 385 -12.39 35.85 -6.14
N ARG A 386 -13.62 35.31 -6.27
CA ARG A 386 -14.85 36.11 -6.35
C ARG A 386 -15.04 37.08 -5.19
N ASP A 387 -14.62 36.67 -4.00
CA ASP A 387 -14.83 37.39 -2.73
C ASP A 387 -13.51 38.02 -2.25
N GLY A 388 -12.51 38.22 -3.10
CA GLY A 388 -11.20 38.74 -2.77
C GLY A 388 -10.16 37.65 -2.54
N VAL A 389 -9.19 37.91 -1.65
CA VAL A 389 -8.15 36.94 -1.26
C VAL A 389 -8.63 36.18 -0.04
N SER A 390 -8.75 34.86 -0.16
CA SER A 390 -9.14 33.98 0.96
C SER A 390 -8.18 32.79 1.05
N GLY A 391 -7.94 32.30 2.28
CA GLY A 391 -7.08 31.15 2.52
C GLY A 391 -6.84 30.92 4.01
N LEU A 392 -6.07 29.88 4.33
CA LEU A 392 -5.66 29.56 5.70
C LEU A 392 -4.58 30.54 6.18
N ILE A 393 -4.77 31.08 7.39
CA ILE A 393 -3.79 31.97 8.02
C ILE A 393 -2.48 31.22 8.24
N ASN A 394 -1.35 31.89 7.94
CA ASN A 394 0.02 31.36 7.97
C ASN A 394 0.33 30.21 6.98
N VAL A 395 -0.60 29.87 6.11
CA VAL A 395 -0.40 28.91 5.01
C VAL A 395 -0.58 29.63 3.68
N ASP A 396 -1.80 30.06 3.37
CA ASP A 396 -2.14 30.80 2.14
C ASP A 396 -2.02 32.33 2.36
N LEU A 397 -2.41 32.78 3.54
CA LEU A 397 -2.34 34.19 3.94
C LEU A 397 -1.22 34.38 4.97
N THR A 398 0.00 34.57 4.46
CA THR A 398 1.16 34.88 5.30
C THR A 398 1.32 36.38 5.52
N PRO A 399 2.05 36.83 6.56
CA PRO A 399 2.38 38.26 6.74
C PRO A 399 3.05 38.88 5.50
N GLU A 400 3.90 38.11 4.81
CA GLU A 400 4.58 38.56 3.57
C GLU A 400 3.60 38.73 2.42
N ALA A 401 2.61 37.85 2.28
CA ALA A 401 1.55 37.96 1.29
C ALA A 401 0.71 39.22 1.56
N ALA A 402 0.31 39.43 2.81
CA ALA A 402 -0.44 40.64 3.22
C ALA A 402 0.35 41.93 2.91
N LEU A 403 1.65 41.95 3.20
CA LEU A 403 2.53 43.07 2.90
C LEU A 403 2.61 43.33 1.39
N ARG A 404 2.77 42.29 0.57
CA ARG A 404 2.80 42.41 -0.92
C ARG A 404 1.50 42.96 -1.47
N PHE A 405 0.34 42.55 -0.93
CA PHE A 405 -0.97 43.10 -1.32
C PHE A 405 -1.08 44.59 -0.96
N GLY A 406 -0.64 44.95 0.24
CA GLY A 406 -0.63 46.38 0.67
C GLY A 406 0.26 47.23 -0.21
N LEU A 407 1.45 46.74 -0.58
CA LEU A 407 2.38 47.46 -1.47
C LEU A 407 1.80 47.60 -2.88
N ALA A 408 1.24 46.52 -3.47
CA ALA A 408 0.63 46.54 -4.79
C ALA A 408 -0.55 47.53 -4.81
N LEU A 409 -1.42 47.52 -3.81
CA LEU A 409 -2.54 48.45 -3.70
C LEU A 409 -2.05 49.91 -3.56
N GLY A 410 -1.00 50.14 -2.76
CA GLY A 410 -0.37 51.47 -2.66
C GLY A 410 0.18 51.98 -3.97
N THR A 411 0.77 51.12 -4.81
CA THR A 411 1.31 51.50 -6.11
C THR A 411 0.22 51.86 -7.13
N GLU A 412 -0.95 51.27 -7.05
CA GLU A 412 -2.09 51.53 -7.95
C GLU A 412 -2.86 52.80 -7.56
N LEU A 413 -2.70 53.27 -6.32
CA LEU A 413 -3.37 54.45 -5.81
C LEU A 413 -2.55 55.75 -5.93
N GLU A 414 -1.26 55.66 -6.30
CA GLU A 414 -0.39 56.77 -6.69
C GLU A 414 -0.56 57.10 -8.18
#